data_220007ce3e125f51d3af3feb3e3a3c84
#
_entry.id   220007ce3e125f51d3af3feb3e3a3c84
#
_cell.length_a   1.000
_cell.length_b   1.000
_cell.length_c   1.000
_cell.angle_alpha   90.00
_cell.angle_beta   90.00
_cell.angle_gamma   90.00
#
_symmetry.space_group_name_H-M   'P 1'
#
loop_
_entity.id
_entity.type
_entity.pdbx_description
1 polymer ?
#
loop_
_entity_poly.entity_id
_entity_poly.type
_entity_poly.pdbx_seq_one_letter_code
_entity_poly.pdbx_strand_id
1 'polypeptide(L)'
;MMELWKTQEGTLHRLETPEPGCWVRLTDPDEKELAWVKETFGIPGKDLEGPMDLQETPGAQVTDESAQILLDVPALSQGVDGGFQAIPLGLVVKKDVVVTVSSRKNTVLDALTAGKGPVPDTASPVEFVNGVLAAVARSYQDDL
;
A
#
# COMPACT_ATOMS: atom_id res chain seq x y z
N MET A 1 -10.56 5.41 -3.90
CA MET A 1 -11.13 4.13 -3.40
C MET A 1 -10.37 3.69 -2.16
N MET A 2 -11.08 3.35 -1.11
CA MET A 2 -10.49 2.92 0.15
C MET A 2 -11.00 1.54 0.51
N GLU A 3 -10.07 0.66 0.89
CA GLU A 3 -10.39 -0.70 1.32
C GLU A 3 -9.70 -1.00 2.64
N LEU A 4 -10.38 -1.73 3.51
CA LEU A 4 -9.83 -2.19 4.79
C LEU A 4 -9.70 -3.70 4.75
N TRP A 5 -8.52 -4.20 5.10
CA TRP A 5 -8.21 -5.63 5.07
C TRP A 5 -7.56 -6.07 6.36
N LYS A 6 -7.72 -7.32 6.71
CA LYS A 6 -7.06 -7.92 7.88
C LYS A 6 -6.76 -9.39 7.61
N THR A 7 -5.56 -9.82 7.99
CA THR A 7 -5.18 -11.23 7.88
C THR A 7 -5.79 -12.00 9.03
N GLN A 8 -6.55 -13.04 8.71
CA GLN A 8 -7.14 -13.94 9.69
C GLN A 8 -6.94 -15.36 9.17
N GLU A 9 -6.33 -16.21 9.99
CA GLU A 9 -6.09 -17.61 9.65
C GLU A 9 -5.35 -17.79 8.30
N GLY A 10 -4.40 -16.91 8.03
CA GLY A 10 -3.57 -16.98 6.83
C GLY A 10 -4.19 -16.43 5.56
N THR A 11 -5.36 -15.81 5.64
CA THR A 11 -6.01 -15.19 4.48
C THR A 11 -6.42 -13.76 4.78
N LEU A 12 -6.48 -12.95 3.71
CA LEU A 12 -6.93 -11.56 3.83
C LEU A 12 -8.46 -11.52 3.79
N HIS A 13 -9.05 -10.85 4.78
CA HIS A 13 -10.49 -10.63 4.87
C HIS A 13 -10.80 -9.15 4.76
N ARG A 14 -11.83 -8.80 4.01
CA ARG A 14 -12.30 -7.45 3.85
C ARG A 14 -13.04 -7.01 5.13
N LEU A 15 -12.73 -5.79 5.62
CA LEU A 15 -13.38 -5.22 6.79
C LEU A 15 -14.30 -4.06 6.37
N GLU A 16 -15.36 -3.85 7.12
CA GLU A 16 -16.23 -2.68 6.95
C GLU A 16 -15.81 -1.52 7.86
N THR A 17 -15.19 -1.83 8.99
CA THR A 17 -14.71 -0.84 9.95
C THR A 17 -13.27 -1.14 10.34
N PRO A 18 -12.49 -0.12 10.76
CA PRO A 18 -11.09 -0.35 11.13
C PRO A 18 -10.99 -1.16 12.42
N GLU A 19 -9.98 -2.03 12.47
CA GLU A 19 -9.63 -2.83 13.64
C GLU A 19 -8.12 -2.75 13.87
N PRO A 20 -7.65 -2.94 15.11
CA PRO A 20 -6.21 -3.02 15.34
C PRO A 20 -5.58 -4.12 14.50
N GLY A 21 -4.45 -3.81 13.87
CA GLY A 21 -3.76 -4.76 13.00
C GLY A 21 -4.34 -4.86 11.60
N CYS A 22 -5.08 -3.85 11.15
CA CYS A 22 -5.64 -3.83 9.79
C CYS A 22 -4.70 -3.15 8.80
N TRP A 23 -4.98 -3.39 7.53
CA TRP A 23 -4.34 -2.74 6.39
C TRP A 23 -5.36 -1.85 5.70
N VAL A 24 -5.04 -0.57 5.55
CA VAL A 24 -5.86 0.40 4.81
C VAL A 24 -5.23 0.59 3.43
N ARG A 25 -5.95 0.18 2.40
CA ARG A 25 -5.48 0.33 1.02
C ARG A 25 -6.20 1.52 0.37
N LEU A 26 -5.42 2.53 -0.02
CA LEU A 26 -5.91 3.72 -0.72
C LEU A 26 -5.44 3.66 -2.18
N THR A 27 -6.40 3.70 -3.11
CA THR A 27 -6.13 3.73 -4.55
C THR A 27 -6.85 4.94 -5.12
N ASP A 28 -6.09 5.88 -5.68
CA ASP A 28 -6.63 7.16 -6.16
C ASP A 28 -7.60 7.76 -5.14
N PRO A 29 -7.14 7.99 -3.89
CA PRO A 29 -8.03 8.44 -2.83
C PRO A 29 -8.52 9.86 -3.06
N ASP A 30 -9.78 10.10 -2.66
CA ASP A 30 -10.34 11.45 -2.68
C ASP A 30 -10.01 12.18 -1.36
N GLU A 31 -10.38 13.47 -1.30
CA GLU A 31 -10.08 14.30 -0.13
C GLU A 31 -10.76 13.77 1.14
N LYS A 32 -11.95 13.20 1.02
CA LYS A 32 -12.68 12.67 2.16
C LYS A 32 -11.99 11.42 2.72
N GLU A 33 -11.52 10.55 1.85
CA GLU A 33 -10.80 9.35 2.24
C GLU A 33 -9.48 9.71 2.92
N LEU A 34 -8.73 10.66 2.36
CA LEU A 34 -7.49 11.13 2.96
C LEU A 34 -7.71 11.77 4.32
N ALA A 35 -8.73 12.61 4.45
CA ALA A 35 -9.06 13.27 5.73
C ALA A 35 -9.44 12.22 6.79
N TRP A 36 -10.22 11.23 6.41
CA TRP A 36 -10.63 10.17 7.33
C TRP A 36 -9.42 9.39 7.87
N VAL A 37 -8.47 9.05 7.00
CA VAL A 37 -7.27 8.32 7.40
C VAL A 37 -6.39 9.18 8.31
N LYS A 38 -6.21 10.46 7.96
CA LYS A 38 -5.41 11.39 8.78
C LYS A 38 -5.97 11.49 10.19
N GLU A 39 -7.29 11.64 10.32
CA GLU A 39 -7.94 11.79 11.62
C GLU A 39 -8.00 10.48 12.39
N THR A 40 -8.33 9.38 11.72
CA THR A 40 -8.53 8.09 12.37
C THR A 40 -7.22 7.51 12.92
N PHE A 41 -6.13 7.65 12.20
CA PHE A 41 -4.86 7.03 12.55
C PHE A 41 -3.76 8.05 12.93
N GLY A 42 -4.05 9.34 12.88
CA GLY A 42 -3.07 10.36 13.23
C GLY A 42 -1.88 10.42 12.29
N ILE A 43 -2.11 10.24 10.99
CA ILE A 43 -1.05 10.22 9.97
C ILE A 43 -0.90 11.62 9.38
N PRO A 44 0.33 12.18 9.31
CA PRO A 44 0.55 13.48 8.65
C PRO A 44 0.14 13.45 7.19
N GLY A 45 -0.47 14.53 6.71
CA GLY A 45 -0.96 14.61 5.34
C GLY A 45 0.13 14.42 4.30
N LYS A 46 1.34 14.92 4.56
CA LYS A 46 2.46 14.77 3.65
C LYS A 46 2.82 13.31 3.36
N ASP A 47 2.60 12.42 4.33
CA ASP A 47 2.91 11.00 4.18
C ASP A 47 1.94 10.30 3.23
N LEU A 48 0.72 10.83 3.12
CA LEU A 48 -0.30 10.31 2.22
C LEU A 48 -0.27 10.95 0.84
N GLU A 49 0.18 12.20 0.75
CA GLU A 49 0.18 12.96 -0.49
C GLU A 49 1.42 12.71 -1.35
N GLY A 50 2.57 12.40 -0.73
CA GLY A 50 3.80 12.10 -1.47
C GLY A 50 3.63 11.02 -2.53
N PRO A 51 3.01 9.86 -2.21
CA PRO A 51 2.81 8.81 -3.21
C PRO A 51 1.91 9.18 -4.38
N MET A 52 1.17 10.27 -4.26
CA MET A 52 0.33 10.78 -5.36
C MET A 52 1.13 11.57 -6.37
N ASP A 53 2.36 11.96 -6.04
CA ASP A 53 3.25 12.69 -6.94
C ASP A 53 4.12 11.68 -7.70
N LEU A 54 3.88 11.53 -8.99
CA LEU A 54 4.59 10.58 -9.84
C LEU A 54 6.08 10.89 -9.98
N GLN A 55 6.51 12.08 -9.57
CA GLN A 55 7.93 12.48 -9.62
C GLN A 55 8.64 12.32 -8.29
N GLU A 56 7.94 11.83 -7.26
CA GLU A 56 8.54 11.64 -5.95
C GLU A 56 9.61 10.55 -5.98
N THR A 57 10.71 10.78 -5.29
CA THR A 57 11.84 9.86 -5.26
C THR A 57 11.62 8.75 -4.24
N PRO A 58 11.86 7.48 -4.58
CA PRO A 58 11.79 6.39 -3.60
C PRO A 58 12.71 6.62 -2.40
N GLY A 59 12.28 6.16 -1.24
CA GLY A 59 13.06 6.31 -0.03
C GLY A 59 12.28 5.84 1.20
N ALA A 60 12.89 6.03 2.36
CA ALA A 60 12.29 5.65 3.63
C ALA A 60 12.58 6.70 4.68
N GLN A 61 11.59 6.99 5.53
CA GLN A 61 11.73 7.85 6.69
C GLN A 61 11.14 7.14 7.90
N VAL A 62 11.88 7.12 8.99
CA VAL A 62 11.47 6.45 10.22
C VAL A 62 11.47 7.47 11.35
N THR A 63 10.36 7.51 12.09
CA THR A 63 10.25 8.28 13.33
C THR A 63 9.97 7.31 14.47
N ASP A 64 9.91 7.82 15.71
CA ASP A 64 9.62 6.98 16.88
C ASP A 64 8.22 6.35 16.82
N GLU A 65 7.29 6.97 16.10
CA GLU A 65 5.90 6.55 16.07
C GLU A 65 5.48 5.87 14.77
N SER A 66 6.22 6.10 13.67
CA SER A 66 5.82 5.57 12.37
C SER A 66 7.01 5.44 11.43
N ALA A 67 6.82 4.65 10.40
CA ALA A 67 7.76 4.56 9.28
C ALA A 67 7.00 4.85 7.98
N GLN A 68 7.63 5.59 7.09
CA GLN A 68 7.12 5.85 5.76
C GLN A 68 8.10 5.29 4.75
N ILE A 69 7.60 4.51 3.80
CA ILE A 69 8.41 3.93 2.73
C ILE A 69 7.76 4.28 1.41
N LEU A 70 8.56 4.76 0.47
CA LEU A 70 8.09 5.07 -0.87
C LEU A 70 8.84 4.17 -1.86
N LEU A 71 8.09 3.38 -2.62
CA LEU A 71 8.61 2.43 -3.60
C LEU A 71 8.05 2.74 -4.97
N ASP A 72 8.71 2.26 -6.02
CA ASP A 72 8.14 2.21 -7.35
C ASP A 72 7.60 0.81 -7.61
N VAL A 73 6.36 0.73 -8.10
CA VAL A 73 5.71 -0.54 -8.43
C VAL A 73 5.16 -0.49 -9.86
N PRO A 74 5.07 -1.64 -10.54
CA PRO A 74 4.50 -1.67 -11.87
C PRO A 74 2.99 -1.48 -11.83
N ALA A 75 2.49 -0.68 -12.77
CA ALA A 75 1.07 -0.50 -13.00
C ALA A 75 0.84 -0.52 -14.49
N LEU A 76 -0.36 -0.95 -14.92
CA LEU A 76 -0.68 -0.94 -16.35
C LEU A 76 -0.61 0.48 -16.89
N SER A 77 0.10 0.64 -18.01
CA SER A 77 0.17 1.92 -18.69
C SER A 77 -1.19 2.25 -19.28
N GLN A 78 -1.59 3.52 -19.18
CA GLN A 78 -2.79 4.01 -19.83
C GLN A 78 -2.54 4.39 -21.30
N GLY A 79 -1.33 4.17 -21.80
CA GLY A 79 -0.95 4.44 -23.17
C GLY A 79 -1.41 3.35 -24.13
N VAL A 80 -1.23 3.61 -25.42
CA VAL A 80 -1.69 2.76 -26.52
C VAL A 80 -0.93 1.43 -26.59
N ASP A 81 0.25 1.37 -26.05
CA ASP A 81 1.17 0.23 -26.13
C ASP A 81 0.91 -0.87 -25.11
N GLY A 82 -0.01 -0.67 -24.15
CA GLY A 82 -0.38 -1.71 -23.19
C GLY A 82 0.74 -2.19 -22.28
N GLY A 83 1.82 -1.41 -22.14
CA GLY A 83 2.94 -1.77 -21.28
C GLY A 83 2.72 -1.43 -19.82
N PHE A 84 3.77 -1.57 -19.02
CA PHE A 84 3.76 -1.20 -17.61
C PHE A 84 4.47 0.13 -17.39
N GLN A 85 4.00 0.88 -16.42
CA GLN A 85 4.63 2.12 -15.98
C GLN A 85 4.90 1.99 -14.49
N ALA A 86 6.08 2.44 -14.05
CA ALA A 86 6.38 2.49 -12.62
C ALA A 86 5.63 3.66 -12.00
N ILE A 87 4.94 3.39 -10.90
CA ILE A 87 4.24 4.43 -10.12
C ILE A 87 4.65 4.33 -8.67
N PRO A 88 4.61 5.44 -7.92
CA PRO A 88 4.92 5.40 -6.48
C PRO A 88 3.88 4.59 -5.71
N LEU A 89 4.36 3.76 -4.78
CA LEU A 89 3.54 3.13 -3.76
C LEU A 89 4.06 3.59 -2.41
N GLY A 90 3.22 4.27 -1.65
CA GLY A 90 3.56 4.69 -0.30
C GLY A 90 3.07 3.67 0.71
N LEU A 91 3.94 3.37 1.69
CA LEU A 91 3.56 2.56 2.86
C LEU A 91 3.80 3.41 4.09
N VAL A 92 2.76 3.57 4.91
CA VAL A 92 2.87 4.20 6.22
C VAL A 92 2.61 3.14 7.26
N VAL A 93 3.60 2.89 8.11
CA VAL A 93 3.55 1.83 9.11
C VAL A 93 3.46 2.46 10.49
N LYS A 94 2.42 2.13 11.22
CA LYS A 94 2.24 2.51 12.61
C LYS A 94 2.00 1.25 13.44
N LYS A 95 1.91 1.39 14.76
CA LYS A 95 1.83 0.27 15.68
C LYS A 95 0.70 -0.73 15.34
N ASP A 96 -0.49 -0.21 15.06
CA ASP A 96 -1.68 -1.05 14.87
C ASP A 96 -2.28 -0.94 13.48
N VAL A 97 -1.57 -0.32 12.52
CA VAL A 97 -2.11 -0.11 11.18
C VAL A 97 -0.99 0.04 10.16
N VAL A 98 -1.23 -0.49 8.98
CA VAL A 98 -0.41 -0.22 7.80
C VAL A 98 -1.32 0.42 6.75
N VAL A 99 -0.87 1.53 6.17
CA VAL A 99 -1.61 2.23 5.12
C VAL A 99 -0.78 2.19 3.84
N THR A 100 -1.39 1.76 2.74
CA THR A 100 -0.76 1.83 1.43
C THR A 100 -1.50 2.84 0.56
N VAL A 101 -0.76 3.66 -0.16
CA VAL A 101 -1.32 4.71 -1.01
C VAL A 101 -0.69 4.61 -2.39
N SER A 102 -1.53 4.56 -3.43
CA SER A 102 -1.07 4.64 -4.81
C SER A 102 -2.04 5.50 -5.61
N SER A 103 -1.54 6.16 -6.67
CA SER A 103 -2.36 7.03 -7.52
C SER A 103 -3.33 6.25 -8.39
N ARG A 104 -3.10 4.97 -8.60
CA ARG A 104 -3.99 4.09 -9.36
C ARG A 104 -3.69 2.64 -9.01
N LYS A 105 -4.49 1.72 -9.54
CA LYS A 105 -4.32 0.29 -9.30
C LYS A 105 -2.94 -0.18 -9.74
N ASN A 106 -2.37 -1.10 -8.99
CA ASN A 106 -1.09 -1.70 -9.31
C ASN A 106 -1.19 -3.22 -9.18
N THR A 107 -0.34 -3.93 -9.93
CA THR A 107 -0.40 -5.39 -9.99
C THR A 107 0.04 -6.06 -8.70
N VAL A 108 0.89 -5.39 -7.92
CA VAL A 108 1.44 -5.96 -6.68
C VAL A 108 0.35 -6.13 -5.63
N LEU A 109 -0.37 -5.05 -5.31
CA LEU A 109 -1.42 -5.13 -4.29
C LEU A 109 -2.65 -5.90 -4.79
N ASP A 110 -2.95 -5.82 -6.09
CA ASP A 110 -4.03 -6.61 -6.68
C ASP A 110 -3.76 -8.11 -6.52
N ALA A 111 -2.53 -8.55 -6.69
CA ALA A 111 -2.16 -9.95 -6.49
C ALA A 111 -2.32 -10.37 -5.03
N LEU A 112 -1.95 -9.50 -4.09
CA LEU A 112 -2.12 -9.80 -2.66
C LEU A 112 -3.59 -9.96 -2.29
N THR A 113 -4.45 -9.05 -2.72
CA THR A 113 -5.88 -9.12 -2.40
C THR A 113 -6.60 -10.23 -3.14
N ALA A 114 -6.06 -10.69 -4.26
CA ALA A 114 -6.60 -11.83 -5.02
C ALA A 114 -6.13 -13.18 -4.45
N GLY A 115 -5.27 -13.19 -3.43
CA GLY A 115 -4.76 -14.42 -2.84
C GLY A 115 -3.70 -15.12 -3.68
N LYS A 116 -3.04 -14.41 -4.57
CA LYS A 116 -1.98 -14.95 -5.43
C LYS A 116 -0.64 -14.84 -4.70
N GLY A 117 -0.16 -15.94 -4.17
CA GLY A 117 1.10 -16.00 -3.45
C GLY A 117 0.93 -15.88 -1.94
N PRO A 118 2.04 -15.78 -1.22
CA PRO A 118 1.99 -15.70 0.25
C PRO A 118 1.25 -14.45 0.71
N VAL A 119 0.42 -14.60 1.74
CA VAL A 119 -0.36 -13.50 2.32
C VAL A 119 0.42 -12.96 3.52
N PRO A 120 0.82 -11.68 3.52
CA PRO A 120 1.51 -11.11 4.68
C PRO A 120 0.55 -10.92 5.85
N ASP A 121 1.09 -10.98 7.06
CA ASP A 121 0.30 -10.75 8.28
C ASP A 121 0.13 -9.25 8.50
N THR A 122 -1.09 -8.75 8.37
CA THR A 122 -1.38 -7.33 8.57
C THR A 122 -1.19 -6.87 10.01
N ALA A 123 -1.27 -7.79 10.97
CA ALA A 123 -1.05 -7.47 12.38
C ALA A 123 0.44 -7.32 12.72
N SER A 124 1.34 -7.75 11.85
CA SER A 124 2.78 -7.57 12.01
C SER A 124 3.28 -6.62 10.93
N PRO A 125 3.51 -5.34 11.26
CA PRO A 125 3.95 -4.36 10.24
C PRO A 125 5.22 -4.77 9.51
N VAL A 126 6.18 -5.37 10.21
CA VAL A 126 7.44 -5.82 9.59
C VAL A 126 7.17 -6.93 8.58
N GLU A 127 6.36 -7.93 8.94
CA GLU A 127 6.01 -9.00 8.01
C GLU A 127 5.22 -8.47 6.81
N PHE A 128 4.31 -7.52 7.04
CA PHE A 128 3.54 -6.93 5.96
C PHE A 128 4.45 -6.21 4.97
N VAL A 129 5.36 -5.37 5.47
CA VAL A 129 6.30 -4.64 4.60
C VAL A 129 7.18 -5.62 3.84
N ASN A 130 7.73 -6.64 4.50
CA ASN A 130 8.55 -7.64 3.84
C ASN A 130 7.76 -8.42 2.78
N GLY A 131 6.49 -8.72 3.05
CA GLY A 131 5.62 -9.36 2.07
C GLY A 131 5.37 -8.53 0.84
N VAL A 132 5.16 -7.22 1.03
CA VAL A 132 4.99 -6.28 -0.09
C VAL A 132 6.29 -6.18 -0.90
N LEU A 133 7.45 -6.05 -0.23
CA LEU A 133 8.74 -5.98 -0.92
C LEU A 133 9.01 -7.25 -1.73
N ALA A 134 8.71 -8.42 -1.17
CA ALA A 134 8.85 -9.67 -1.89
C ALA A 134 7.92 -9.74 -3.10
N ALA A 135 6.68 -9.26 -2.97
CA ALA A 135 5.73 -9.22 -4.07
C ALA A 135 6.17 -8.25 -5.17
N VAL A 136 6.78 -7.12 -4.80
CA VAL A 136 7.35 -6.18 -5.78
C VAL A 136 8.47 -6.86 -6.56
N ALA A 137 9.38 -7.54 -5.87
CA ALA A 137 10.49 -8.24 -6.52
C ALA A 137 9.99 -9.32 -7.49
N ARG A 138 9.00 -10.11 -7.09
CA ARG A 138 8.41 -11.12 -7.98
C ARG A 138 7.75 -10.49 -9.20
N SER A 139 7.06 -9.38 -9.00
CA SER A 139 6.40 -8.66 -10.09
C SER A 139 7.38 -8.22 -11.15
N TYR A 140 8.53 -7.67 -10.76
CA TYR A 140 9.56 -7.27 -11.72
C TYR A 140 10.19 -8.47 -12.44
N GLN A 141 10.29 -9.62 -11.80
CA GLN A 141 10.78 -10.83 -12.44
C GLN A 141 9.81 -11.35 -13.48
N ASP A 142 8.52 -11.31 -13.17
CA ASP A 142 7.47 -11.80 -14.08
C ASP A 142 7.32 -10.90 -15.31
N ASP A 143 7.64 -9.61 -15.19
CA ASP A 143 7.51 -8.64 -16.26
C ASP A 143 8.76 -8.56 -17.17
N LEU A 144 9.81 -9.27 -16.82
CA LEU A 144 11.00 -9.39 -17.64
C LEU A 144 10.86 -10.58 -18.58
#